data_dc0496a44f308d16ea7bb749f0bbfa72
#
_entry.id   dc0496a44f308d16ea7bb749f0bbfa72
#
_cell.length_a   1.000
_cell.length_b   1.000
_cell.length_c   1.000
_cell.angle_alpha   90.00
_cell.angle_beta   90.00
_cell.angle_gamma   90.00
#
_symmetry.space_group_name_H-M   'P 1'
#
loop_
_entity.id
_entity.type
_entity.pdbx_description
1 polymer ?
#
loop_
_entity_poly.entity_id
_entity_poly.type
_entity_poly.pdbx_seq_one_letter_code
_entity_poly.pdbx_strand_id
1 'polypeptide(L)'
;MPGMQRRATTIISVRRDGSVAMAGDGQVTLGDTIAKSNAVKVRRIDGLGAEGGGVLTGFAGGAADGFALLERFEATLEATPTNLMKASIELARQWRTDRALRRLEALMIVADRATTLMLSGQGDVIEPPDGACSIGSGGTPALAAARALLSHTTLDAPGICKASLGIAADICIYTNTSMVLETL
;
A
#
# COMPACT_ATOMS: atom_id res chain seq x y z
N MET A 1 -24.28 19.30 1.95
CA MET A 1 -23.04 19.41 1.16
C MET A 1 -22.52 17.99 0.96
N PRO A 2 -22.31 17.49 -0.27
CA PRO A 2 -21.65 16.21 -0.44
C PRO A 2 -20.24 16.32 0.18
N GLY A 3 -19.88 15.34 1.00
CA GLY A 3 -18.61 15.33 1.72
C GLY A 3 -17.45 15.51 0.75
N MET A 4 -16.54 16.42 1.09
CA MET A 4 -15.32 16.72 0.36
C MET A 4 -14.52 15.42 0.24
N GLN A 5 -14.56 14.77 -0.93
CA GLN A 5 -13.82 13.53 -1.17
C GLN A 5 -12.33 13.82 -1.02
N ARG A 6 -11.71 13.21 -0.02
CA ARG A 6 -10.27 13.20 0.13
C ARG A 6 -9.71 12.19 -0.86
N ARG A 7 -9.12 12.66 -1.93
CA ARG A 7 -8.41 11.83 -2.91
C ARG A 7 -6.97 12.26 -2.90
N ALA A 8 -6.10 11.43 -2.42
CA ALA A 8 -4.66 11.57 -2.66
C ALA A 8 -3.95 10.39 -2.01
N THR A 9 -3.53 9.47 -2.78
CA THR A 9 -2.54 8.48 -2.39
C THR A 9 -2.29 7.58 -3.58
N THR A 10 -1.04 7.27 -3.83
CA THR A 10 -0.65 6.16 -4.69
C THR A 10 0.38 5.34 -3.96
N ILE A 11 0.10 4.06 -3.79
CA ILE A 11 1.02 3.07 -3.26
C ILE A 11 1.28 2.03 -4.33
N ILE A 12 2.53 1.65 -4.49
CA ILE A 12 2.97 0.55 -5.37
C ILE A 12 3.86 -0.41 -4.58
N SER A 13 3.64 -1.70 -4.73
CA SER A 13 4.53 -2.75 -4.25
C SER A 13 4.97 -3.60 -5.43
N VAL A 14 6.25 -3.90 -5.49
CA VAL A 14 6.87 -4.73 -6.53
C VAL A 14 7.74 -5.79 -5.88
N ARG A 15 7.60 -7.01 -6.34
CA ARG A 15 8.43 -8.15 -5.98
C ARG A 15 9.24 -8.62 -7.18
N ARG A 16 10.56 -8.73 -7.02
CA ARG A 16 11.47 -9.24 -8.05
C ARG A 16 12.71 -9.86 -7.42
N ASP A 17 13.14 -11.00 -7.93
CA ASP A 17 14.40 -11.67 -7.57
C ASP A 17 14.60 -11.84 -6.05
N GLY A 18 13.53 -12.24 -5.34
CA GLY A 18 13.56 -12.47 -3.89
C GLY A 18 13.50 -11.19 -3.03
N SER A 19 13.49 -10.02 -3.64
CA SER A 19 13.32 -8.74 -2.97
C SER A 19 11.90 -8.21 -3.14
N VAL A 20 11.39 -7.47 -2.15
CA VAL A 20 10.15 -6.72 -2.26
C VAL A 20 10.39 -5.26 -1.89
N ALA A 21 9.88 -4.36 -2.72
CA ALA A 21 9.88 -2.93 -2.48
C ALA A 21 8.44 -2.42 -2.42
N MET A 22 8.21 -1.42 -1.60
CA MET A 22 6.95 -0.70 -1.53
C MET A 22 7.23 0.80 -1.50
N ALA A 23 6.55 1.55 -2.35
CA ALA A 23 6.69 3.00 -2.39
C ALA A 23 5.33 3.70 -2.37
N GLY A 24 5.28 4.86 -1.76
CA GLY A 24 4.12 5.72 -1.72
C GLY A 24 4.48 7.17 -2.02
N ASP A 25 3.60 7.88 -2.73
CA ASP A 25 3.71 9.31 -2.94
C ASP A 25 3.42 10.09 -1.66
N GLY A 26 3.79 11.38 -1.62
CA GLY A 26 3.62 12.25 -0.45
C GLY A 26 2.40 13.16 -0.48
N GLN A 27 1.59 13.17 -1.55
CA GLN A 27 0.52 14.16 -1.69
C GLN A 27 -0.70 13.83 -0.83
N VAL A 28 -1.21 14.85 -0.14
CA VAL A 28 -2.53 14.85 0.51
C VAL A 28 -3.32 16.02 -0.05
N THR A 29 -4.48 15.73 -0.62
CA THR A 29 -5.35 16.73 -1.29
C THR A 29 -6.67 16.84 -0.54
N LEU A 30 -7.15 18.05 -0.35
CA LEU A 30 -8.46 18.37 0.22
C LEU A 30 -9.24 19.18 -0.84
N GLY A 31 -10.22 18.56 -1.49
CA GLY A 31 -10.88 19.14 -2.66
C GLY A 31 -9.84 19.42 -3.75
N ASP A 32 -9.70 20.69 -4.14
CA ASP A 32 -8.79 21.14 -5.20
C ASP A 32 -7.45 21.70 -4.64
N THR A 33 -7.19 21.52 -3.34
CA THR A 33 -6.00 22.08 -2.68
C THR A 33 -5.06 21.00 -2.18
N ILE A 34 -3.77 21.13 -2.49
CA ILE A 34 -2.72 20.27 -1.91
C ILE A 34 -2.48 20.73 -0.47
N ALA A 35 -2.93 19.93 0.50
CA ALA A 35 -2.78 20.21 1.92
C ALA A 35 -1.39 19.81 2.46
N LYS A 36 -0.77 18.78 1.86
CA LYS A 36 0.57 18.28 2.22
C LYS A 36 1.20 17.58 1.02
N SER A 37 2.52 17.73 0.85
CA SER A 37 3.26 17.15 -0.29
C SER A 37 4.29 16.08 0.10
N ASN A 38 4.50 15.82 1.39
CA ASN A 38 5.52 14.93 1.92
C ASN A 38 4.99 13.98 3.01
N ALA A 39 3.76 13.51 2.87
CA ALA A 39 3.18 12.55 3.80
C ALA A 39 3.87 11.17 3.67
N VAL A 40 4.07 10.51 4.80
CA VAL A 40 4.57 9.13 4.86
C VAL A 40 3.39 8.18 4.86
N LYS A 41 3.26 7.38 3.80
CA LYS A 41 2.13 6.46 3.57
C LYS A 41 2.56 5.00 3.51
N VAL A 42 3.86 4.76 3.53
CA VAL A 42 4.48 3.43 3.58
C VAL A 42 5.27 3.32 4.88
N ARG A 43 5.16 2.18 5.54
CA ARG A 43 5.87 1.88 6.79
C ARG A 43 6.44 0.47 6.76
N ARG A 44 7.52 0.30 7.53
CA ARG A 44 8.13 -0.99 7.82
C ARG A 44 7.88 -1.34 9.29
N ILE A 45 7.50 -2.60 9.52
CA ILE A 45 7.37 -3.21 10.84
C ILE A 45 8.48 -4.26 10.94
N ASP A 46 9.42 -4.08 11.86
CA ASP A 46 10.56 -4.97 12.02
C ASP A 46 10.26 -6.17 12.92
N GLY A 47 10.99 -7.27 12.74
CA GLY A 47 10.94 -8.45 13.59
C GLY A 47 9.73 -9.37 13.41
N LEU A 48 8.80 -9.03 12.51
CA LEU A 48 7.60 -9.80 12.19
C LEU A 48 7.63 -10.23 10.72
N GLY A 49 6.63 -11.02 10.28
CA GLY A 49 6.55 -11.55 8.93
C GLY A 49 7.40 -12.81 8.72
N ALA A 50 7.55 -13.24 7.48
CA ALA A 50 8.32 -14.42 7.12
C ALA A 50 9.75 -14.32 7.67
N GLU A 51 10.17 -15.33 8.44
CA GLU A 51 11.50 -15.41 9.05
C GLU A 51 11.89 -14.20 9.93
N GLY A 52 10.91 -13.40 10.39
CA GLY A 52 11.19 -12.17 11.13
C GLY A 52 11.87 -11.07 10.31
N GLY A 53 11.80 -11.16 8.98
CA GLY A 53 12.48 -10.26 8.05
C GLY A 53 11.87 -8.87 7.93
N GLY A 54 10.73 -8.64 8.56
CA GLY A 54 9.96 -7.41 8.50
C GLY A 54 8.71 -7.51 7.63
N VAL A 55 7.82 -6.54 7.79
CA VAL A 55 6.60 -6.37 6.98
C VAL A 55 6.52 -4.94 6.48
N LEU A 56 6.30 -4.75 5.20
CA LEU A 56 5.96 -3.47 4.59
C LEU A 56 4.45 -3.27 4.60
N THR A 57 4.01 -2.07 4.90
CA THR A 57 2.60 -1.68 4.87
C THR A 57 2.42 -0.38 4.11
N GLY A 58 1.40 -0.32 3.25
CA GLY A 58 1.01 0.89 2.53
C GLY A 58 -0.50 1.05 2.52
N PHE A 59 -0.97 2.28 2.70
CA PHE A 59 -2.37 2.57 2.89
C PHE A 59 -2.85 3.68 1.96
N ALA A 60 -4.00 3.49 1.33
CA ALA A 60 -4.70 4.48 0.51
C ALA A 60 -6.09 4.74 1.07
N GLY A 61 -6.34 5.97 1.53
CA GLY A 61 -7.57 6.42 2.18
C GLY A 61 -7.38 7.67 3.03
N GLY A 62 -8.29 7.95 3.97
CA GLY A 62 -8.16 9.05 4.92
C GLY A 62 -7.00 8.81 5.90
N ALA A 63 -6.23 9.85 6.24
CA ALA A 63 -5.05 9.70 7.10
C ALA A 63 -5.38 9.11 8.49
N ALA A 64 -6.48 9.56 9.10
CA ALA A 64 -6.93 9.03 10.40
C ALA A 64 -7.31 7.55 10.30
N ASP A 65 -7.91 7.15 9.18
CA ASP A 65 -8.31 5.77 8.90
C ASP A 65 -7.09 4.86 8.76
N GLY A 66 -6.03 5.36 8.11
CA GLY A 66 -4.77 4.63 7.95
C GLY A 66 -4.09 4.29 9.27
N PHE A 67 -4.08 5.20 10.22
CA PHE A 67 -3.51 4.95 11.55
C PHE A 67 -4.31 3.88 12.32
N ALA A 68 -5.62 3.97 12.30
CA ALA A 68 -6.48 2.98 12.98
C ALA A 68 -6.33 1.57 12.38
N LEU A 69 -6.23 1.47 11.05
CA LEU A 69 -6.01 0.19 10.37
C LEU A 69 -4.62 -0.37 10.63
N LEU A 70 -3.58 0.48 10.63
CA LEU A 70 -2.23 0.04 10.93
C LEU A 70 -2.12 -0.52 12.35
N GLU A 71 -2.66 0.18 13.34
CA GLU A 71 -2.67 -0.30 14.74
C GLU A 71 -3.38 -1.66 14.87
N ARG A 72 -4.52 -1.82 14.20
CA ARG A 72 -5.23 -3.11 14.17
C ARG A 72 -4.44 -4.21 13.46
N PHE A 73 -3.77 -3.85 12.36
CA PHE A 73 -2.94 -4.80 11.64
C PHE A 73 -1.74 -5.26 12.47
N GLU A 74 -1.05 -4.35 13.13
CA GLU A 74 0.06 -4.68 14.03
C GLU A 74 -0.39 -5.66 15.11
N ALA A 75 -1.53 -5.43 15.75
CA ALA A 75 -2.07 -6.34 16.75
C ALA A 75 -2.39 -7.75 16.19
N THR A 76 -2.95 -7.84 14.97
CA THR A 76 -3.19 -9.15 14.33
C THR A 76 -1.89 -9.85 13.94
N LEU A 77 -0.89 -9.08 13.52
CA LEU A 77 0.41 -9.60 13.13
C LEU A 77 1.21 -10.09 14.35
N GLU A 78 1.18 -9.38 15.47
CA GLU A 78 1.78 -9.82 16.75
C GLU A 78 1.18 -11.13 17.25
N ALA A 79 -0.13 -11.33 17.05
CA ALA A 79 -0.80 -12.59 17.41
C ALA A 79 -0.42 -13.76 16.47
N THR A 80 0.11 -13.47 15.27
CA THR A 80 0.54 -14.48 14.29
C THR A 80 1.83 -14.03 13.58
N PRO A 81 2.94 -13.91 14.32
CA PRO A 81 4.10 -13.09 13.94
C PRO A 81 4.81 -13.52 12.63
N THR A 82 4.68 -14.80 12.24
CA THR A 82 5.32 -15.32 11.01
C THR A 82 4.33 -15.64 9.89
N ASN A 83 3.04 -15.31 10.06
CA ASN A 83 1.99 -15.68 9.10
C ASN A 83 1.20 -14.45 8.64
N LEU A 84 1.76 -13.75 7.64
CA LEU A 84 1.17 -12.55 7.06
C LEU A 84 -0.24 -12.80 6.51
N MET A 85 -0.48 -13.94 5.84
CA MET A 85 -1.79 -14.31 5.31
C MET A 85 -2.84 -14.40 6.40
N LYS A 86 -2.53 -15.09 7.51
CA LYS A 86 -3.46 -15.25 8.64
C LYS A 86 -3.75 -13.90 9.31
N ALA A 87 -2.73 -13.08 9.54
CA ALA A 87 -2.90 -11.72 10.09
C ALA A 87 -3.80 -10.87 9.18
N SER A 88 -3.60 -10.95 7.86
CA SER A 88 -4.36 -10.20 6.86
C SER A 88 -5.82 -10.64 6.80
N ILE A 89 -6.09 -11.94 6.84
CA ILE A 89 -7.48 -12.47 6.88
C ILE A 89 -8.18 -12.01 8.16
N GLU A 90 -7.51 -12.05 9.30
CA GLU A 90 -8.09 -11.61 10.57
C GLU A 90 -8.38 -10.10 10.56
N LEU A 91 -7.46 -9.26 10.04
CA LEU A 91 -7.73 -7.84 9.87
C LEU A 91 -8.91 -7.60 8.92
N ALA A 92 -8.97 -8.26 7.78
CA ALA A 92 -10.06 -8.10 6.81
C ALA A 92 -11.42 -8.48 7.42
N ARG A 93 -11.45 -9.52 8.24
CA ARG A 93 -12.64 -9.92 8.99
C ARG A 93 -13.07 -8.85 10.00
N GLN A 94 -12.14 -8.32 10.79
CA GLN A 94 -12.39 -7.24 11.75
C GLN A 94 -12.84 -5.97 11.02
N TRP A 95 -12.19 -5.61 9.93
CA TRP A 95 -12.54 -4.44 9.13
C TRP A 95 -13.98 -4.48 8.65
N ARG A 96 -14.42 -5.63 8.13
CA ARG A 96 -15.78 -5.83 7.65
C ARG A 96 -16.82 -5.82 8.77
N THR A 97 -16.51 -6.36 9.95
CA THR A 97 -17.49 -6.60 11.03
C THR A 97 -17.54 -5.49 12.08
N ASP A 98 -16.45 -4.77 12.30
CA ASP A 98 -16.37 -3.68 13.27
C ASP A 98 -17.13 -2.45 12.75
N ARG A 99 -18.02 -1.89 13.60
CA ARG A 99 -18.84 -0.72 13.24
C ARG A 99 -18.06 0.53 12.91
N ALA A 100 -16.89 0.73 13.54
CA ALA A 100 -16.01 1.86 13.29
C ALA A 100 -15.23 1.64 11.99
N LEU A 101 -14.62 0.46 11.81
CA LEU A 101 -13.75 0.16 10.69
C LEU A 101 -14.52 -0.01 9.36
N ARG A 102 -15.68 -0.66 9.35
CA ARG A 102 -16.43 -0.94 8.11
C ARG A 102 -16.88 0.29 7.32
N ARG A 103 -16.79 1.48 7.93
CA ARG A 103 -17.12 2.76 7.27
C ARG A 103 -15.92 3.36 6.55
N LEU A 104 -14.73 2.77 6.72
CA LEU A 104 -13.49 3.26 6.13
C LEU A 104 -13.44 2.84 4.66
N GLU A 105 -13.48 3.83 3.78
CA GLU A 105 -13.25 3.63 2.34
C GLU A 105 -11.74 3.67 2.08
N ALA A 106 -11.11 2.51 2.21
CA ALA A 106 -9.67 2.40 2.13
C ALA A 106 -9.22 1.08 1.52
N LEU A 107 -7.98 1.07 1.06
CA LEU A 107 -7.25 -0.10 0.62
C LEU A 107 -5.90 -0.14 1.34
N MET A 108 -5.39 -1.33 1.59
CA MET A 108 -4.10 -1.55 2.21
C MET A 108 -3.29 -2.59 1.42
N ILE A 109 -2.01 -2.36 1.25
CA ILE A 109 -1.07 -3.38 0.78
C ILE A 109 -0.16 -3.73 1.95
N VAL A 110 0.05 -5.03 2.14
CA VAL A 110 1.02 -5.56 3.09
C VAL A 110 1.93 -6.56 2.38
N ALA A 111 3.20 -6.55 2.69
CA ALA A 111 4.17 -7.46 2.08
C ALA A 111 5.25 -7.86 3.08
N ASP A 112 5.61 -9.14 3.07
CA ASP A 112 6.82 -9.65 3.70
C ASP A 112 7.72 -10.30 2.65
N ARG A 113 8.79 -10.96 3.05
CA ARG A 113 9.70 -11.63 2.11
C ARG A 113 9.03 -12.74 1.29
N ALA A 114 7.96 -13.36 1.80
CA ALA A 114 7.30 -14.49 1.15
C ALA A 114 6.13 -14.05 0.26
N THR A 115 5.30 -13.08 0.71
CA THR A 115 4.04 -12.77 0.03
C THR A 115 3.72 -11.28 0.03
N THR A 116 2.86 -10.87 -0.91
CA THR A 116 2.28 -9.51 -0.99
C THR A 116 0.77 -9.67 -1.07
N LEU A 117 0.03 -8.91 -0.27
CA LEU A 117 -1.42 -8.99 -0.19
C LEU A 117 -2.04 -7.60 -0.29
N MET A 118 -3.15 -7.50 -1.00
CA MET A 118 -4.03 -6.33 -1.00
C MET A 118 -5.28 -6.63 -0.18
N LEU A 119 -5.63 -5.72 0.74
CA LEU A 119 -6.79 -5.83 1.61
C LEU A 119 -7.78 -4.70 1.32
N SER A 120 -9.08 -5.01 1.41
CA SER A 120 -10.16 -4.03 1.28
C SER A 120 -11.09 -4.01 2.50
N GLY A 121 -11.81 -2.91 2.70
CA GLY A 121 -12.85 -2.78 3.72
C GLY A 121 -14.07 -3.69 3.48
N GLN A 122 -14.15 -4.34 2.32
CA GLN A 122 -15.20 -5.32 2.01
C GLN A 122 -14.83 -6.74 2.49
N GLY A 123 -13.62 -6.91 2.98
CA GLY A 123 -13.12 -8.18 3.51
C GLY A 123 -12.31 -8.99 2.50
N ASP A 124 -11.93 -8.38 1.37
CA ASP A 124 -11.08 -9.05 0.39
C ASP A 124 -9.62 -9.11 0.87
N VAL A 125 -8.98 -10.25 0.61
CA VAL A 125 -7.54 -10.46 0.74
C VAL A 125 -7.08 -11.07 -0.57
N ILE A 126 -6.36 -10.29 -1.37
CA ILE A 126 -5.98 -10.65 -2.75
C ILE A 126 -4.47 -10.71 -2.85
N GLU A 127 -3.93 -11.82 -3.32
CA GLU A 127 -2.53 -11.97 -3.70
C GLU A 127 -2.37 -11.63 -5.19
N PRO A 128 -1.53 -10.64 -5.57
CA PRO A 128 -1.32 -10.30 -6.98
C PRO A 128 -0.56 -11.43 -7.70
N PRO A 129 -0.99 -11.81 -8.93
CA PRO A 129 -0.41 -12.97 -9.61
C PRO A 129 0.96 -12.71 -10.23
N ASP A 130 1.38 -11.47 -10.39
CA ASP A 130 2.52 -11.05 -11.21
C ASP A 130 3.57 -10.23 -10.46
N GLY A 131 3.55 -10.27 -9.11
CA GLY A 131 4.52 -9.58 -8.28
C GLY A 131 4.38 -8.05 -8.22
N ALA A 132 3.35 -7.47 -8.85
CA ALA A 132 3.04 -6.04 -8.77
C ALA A 132 1.64 -5.81 -8.18
N CYS A 133 1.54 -4.85 -7.27
CA CYS A 133 0.29 -4.45 -6.65
C CYS A 133 0.28 -2.93 -6.44
N SER A 134 -0.82 -2.26 -6.78
CA SER A 134 -0.94 -0.82 -6.56
C SER A 134 -2.34 -0.43 -6.14
N ILE A 135 -2.45 0.59 -5.29
CA ILE A 135 -3.70 1.12 -4.76
C ILE A 135 -3.71 2.64 -4.78
N GLY A 136 -4.91 3.21 -4.69
CA GLY A 136 -5.11 4.65 -4.63
C GLY A 136 -5.37 5.31 -5.98
N SER A 137 -5.38 6.65 -6.00
CA SER A 137 -5.82 7.43 -7.17
C SER A 137 -4.95 7.24 -8.41
N GLY A 138 -3.63 7.16 -8.24
CA GLY A 138 -2.67 6.85 -9.31
C GLY A 138 -2.32 5.36 -9.42
N GLY A 139 -3.07 4.49 -8.75
CA GLY A 139 -2.76 3.05 -8.70
C GLY A 139 -2.78 2.38 -10.06
N THR A 140 -3.76 2.69 -10.90
CA THR A 140 -3.87 2.07 -12.24
C THR A 140 -2.68 2.40 -13.14
N PRO A 141 -2.27 3.68 -13.35
CA PRO A 141 -1.08 3.97 -14.14
C PRO A 141 0.21 3.42 -13.50
N ALA A 142 0.35 3.45 -12.16
CA ALA A 142 1.49 2.86 -11.47
C ALA A 142 1.58 1.35 -11.72
N LEU A 143 0.46 0.63 -11.63
CA LEU A 143 0.42 -0.81 -11.87
C LEU A 143 0.75 -1.16 -13.33
N ALA A 144 0.18 -0.43 -14.29
CA ALA A 144 0.46 -0.64 -15.71
C ALA A 144 1.95 -0.42 -16.03
N ALA A 145 2.55 0.64 -15.48
CA ALA A 145 3.97 0.91 -15.62
C ALA A 145 4.83 -0.20 -14.97
N ALA A 146 4.50 -0.62 -13.74
CA ALA A 146 5.24 -1.68 -13.05
C ALA A 146 5.22 -3.00 -13.82
N ARG A 147 4.08 -3.40 -14.36
CA ARG A 147 3.94 -4.62 -15.18
C ARG A 147 4.78 -4.56 -16.45
N ALA A 148 4.78 -3.42 -17.15
CA ALA A 148 5.62 -3.22 -18.33
C ALA A 148 7.11 -3.28 -17.97
N LEU A 149 7.52 -2.63 -16.90
CA LEU A 149 8.92 -2.63 -16.44
C LEU A 149 9.38 -4.00 -15.96
N LEU A 150 8.53 -4.76 -15.25
CA LEU A 150 8.82 -6.14 -14.85
C LEU A 150 9.06 -7.04 -16.07
N SER A 151 8.27 -6.86 -17.13
CA SER A 151 8.32 -7.71 -18.33
C SER A 151 9.44 -7.35 -19.30
N HIS A 152 9.84 -6.06 -19.35
CA HIS A 152 10.68 -5.56 -20.44
C HIS A 152 11.99 -4.91 -19.98
N THR A 153 12.30 -4.92 -18.68
CA THR A 153 13.53 -4.34 -18.15
C THR A 153 14.20 -5.24 -17.13
N THR A 154 15.45 -4.91 -16.79
CA THR A 154 16.24 -5.55 -15.73
C THR A 154 16.31 -4.69 -14.46
N LEU A 155 15.46 -3.67 -14.33
CA LEU A 155 15.39 -2.85 -13.14
C LEU A 155 15.05 -3.69 -11.91
N ASP A 156 15.65 -3.39 -10.78
CA ASP A 156 15.32 -4.00 -9.49
C ASP A 156 13.94 -3.54 -8.96
N ALA A 157 13.43 -4.18 -7.93
CA ALA A 157 12.13 -3.84 -7.37
C ALA A 157 12.02 -2.37 -6.92
N PRO A 158 13.02 -1.77 -6.21
CA PRO A 158 13.04 -0.34 -5.91
C PRO A 158 13.01 0.57 -7.14
N GLY A 159 13.79 0.24 -8.17
CA GLY A 159 13.85 1.00 -9.43
C GLY A 159 12.51 1.00 -10.16
N ILE A 160 11.84 -0.15 -10.21
CA ILE A 160 10.50 -0.27 -10.80
C ILE A 160 9.48 0.55 -9.99
N CYS A 161 9.49 0.48 -8.65
CA CYS A 161 8.60 1.27 -7.81
C CYS A 161 8.75 2.78 -8.09
N LYS A 162 9.99 3.29 -8.11
CA LYS A 162 10.27 4.71 -8.38
C LYS A 162 9.81 5.15 -9.76
N ALA A 163 10.14 4.39 -10.81
CA ALA A 163 9.73 4.70 -12.17
C ALA A 163 8.19 4.68 -12.33
N SER A 164 7.54 3.68 -11.73
CA SER A 164 6.08 3.54 -11.79
C SER A 164 5.34 4.68 -11.09
N LEU A 165 5.83 5.13 -9.92
CA LEU A 165 5.27 6.30 -9.23
C LEU A 165 5.54 7.60 -10.00
N GLY A 166 6.70 7.75 -10.63
CA GLY A 166 7.00 8.89 -11.50
C GLY A 166 5.99 8.99 -12.64
N ILE A 167 5.75 7.89 -13.37
CA ILE A 167 4.75 7.82 -14.45
C ILE A 167 3.34 8.11 -13.90
N ALA A 168 3.00 7.57 -12.73
CA ALA A 168 1.71 7.85 -12.13
C ALA A 168 1.55 9.33 -11.74
N ALA A 169 2.61 10.00 -11.29
CA ALA A 169 2.60 11.43 -10.97
C ALA A 169 2.41 12.31 -12.20
N ASP A 170 2.92 11.90 -13.36
CA ASP A 170 2.72 12.62 -14.63
C ASP A 170 1.28 12.50 -15.15
N ILE A 171 0.53 11.48 -14.74
CA ILE A 171 -0.81 11.18 -15.24
C ILE A 171 -1.89 11.60 -14.23
N CYS A 172 -1.67 11.35 -12.94
CA CYS A 172 -2.65 11.53 -11.88
C CYS A 172 -2.37 12.81 -11.08
N ILE A 173 -3.27 13.78 -11.17
CA ILE A 173 -3.16 15.06 -10.43
C ILE A 173 -3.14 14.90 -8.89
N TYR A 174 -3.50 13.73 -8.38
CA TYR A 174 -3.52 13.40 -6.95
C TYR A 174 -2.28 12.63 -6.49
N THR A 175 -1.24 12.54 -7.34
CA THR A 175 0.01 11.84 -7.07
C THR A 175 1.17 12.79 -7.35
N ASN A 176 2.17 12.83 -6.47
CA ASN A 176 3.37 13.64 -6.67
C ASN A 176 4.64 12.78 -6.67
N THR A 177 5.77 13.42 -6.98
CA THR A 177 7.09 12.76 -7.04
C THR A 177 7.84 12.74 -5.71
N SER A 178 7.29 13.34 -4.64
CA SER A 178 7.81 13.17 -3.28
C SER A 178 7.40 11.78 -2.79
N MET A 179 8.35 10.86 -2.68
CA MET A 179 8.04 9.48 -2.36
C MET A 179 8.85 8.94 -1.18
N VAL A 180 8.21 8.05 -0.42
CA VAL A 180 8.87 7.19 0.57
C VAL A 180 8.92 5.78 0.02
N LEU A 181 10.08 5.14 0.12
CA LEU A 181 10.33 3.78 -0.38
C LEU A 181 10.96 2.95 0.73
N GLU A 182 10.43 1.75 0.94
CA GLU A 182 10.91 0.74 1.87
C GLU A 182 11.16 -0.59 1.13
N THR A 183 12.10 -1.40 1.65
CA THR A 183 12.50 -2.68 1.03
C THR A 183 12.71 -3.78 2.07
N LEU A 184 12.52 -5.03 1.65
CA LEU A 184 12.89 -6.25 2.38
C LEU A 184 13.68 -7.19 1.50
#